data_12d9a2f8ef49be9b5b6e5c7be4e01783
#
_entry.id   12d9a2f8ef49be9b5b6e5c7be4e01783
#
_cell.length_a   1.000
_cell.length_b   1.000
_cell.length_c   1.000
_cell.angle_alpha   90.00
_cell.angle_beta   90.00
_cell.angle_gamma   90.00
#
_symmetry.space_group_name_H-M   'P 1'
#
loop_
_entity.id
_entity.type
_entity.pdbx_description
1 polymer ?
#
loop_
_entity_poly.entity_id
_entity_poly.type
_entity_poly.pdbx_seq_one_letter_code
_entity_poly.pdbx_strand_id
1 'polypeptide(L)'
;PTLWTSNNKEFFYITHPNIQSEASTYFTPFEDVETHDTISELCDAFYKDRANKAKIDQQAKDLLKTIEQTKSRLKSKLEKLNNEYNEAVNMDEYQFKGELLTTYMHQLNNHSDQVEVINYYTNEPIIIDIDTTKSINDNAQKYYAKYQKLKRRQKEVTAQIKQTKEDLQYIDSLHQSMQTIDLQDIDDVREEMINAGFLKKKKSKQQHKQKNKKSHENYIT
;
A
#
# COMPACT_ATOMS: atom_id res chain seq x y z
N PRO A 1 -42.90 -22.76 -13.04
CA PRO A 1 -41.66 -23.07 -12.34
C PRO A 1 -41.36 -22.03 -11.25
N THR A 2 -40.83 -22.49 -10.13
CA THR A 2 -40.59 -21.65 -8.95
C THR A 2 -39.14 -21.76 -8.48
N LEU A 3 -38.56 -20.63 -8.08
CA LEU A 3 -37.33 -20.49 -7.35
C LEU A 3 -37.67 -20.26 -5.87
N TRP A 4 -36.97 -20.91 -4.96
CA TRP A 4 -37.18 -20.72 -3.53
C TRP A 4 -35.88 -20.91 -2.75
N THR A 5 -35.77 -20.22 -1.63
CA THR A 5 -34.60 -20.23 -0.74
C THR A 5 -34.95 -20.95 0.57
N SER A 6 -34.05 -21.80 1.04
CA SER A 6 -34.11 -22.44 2.36
C SER A 6 -32.71 -22.62 2.89
N ASN A 7 -32.44 -22.20 4.16
CA ASN A 7 -31.13 -22.30 4.80
C ASN A 7 -30.01 -21.67 3.96
N ASN A 8 -30.21 -20.51 3.37
CA ASN A 8 -29.27 -19.83 2.48
C ASN A 8 -28.90 -20.62 1.20
N LYS A 9 -29.69 -21.61 0.82
CA LYS A 9 -29.55 -22.37 -0.43
C LYS A 9 -30.73 -22.13 -1.35
N GLU A 10 -30.43 -21.85 -2.62
CA GLU A 10 -31.42 -21.64 -3.67
C GLU A 10 -31.74 -22.96 -4.35
N PHE A 11 -33.04 -23.23 -4.53
CA PHE A 11 -33.55 -24.41 -5.19
C PHE A 11 -34.56 -23.99 -6.26
N PHE A 12 -34.64 -24.75 -7.34
CA PHE A 12 -35.67 -24.52 -8.36
C PHE A 12 -36.50 -25.78 -8.62
N TYR A 13 -37.80 -25.57 -8.88
CA TYR A 13 -38.74 -26.63 -9.21
C TYR A 13 -39.55 -26.27 -10.45
N ILE A 14 -39.92 -27.31 -11.24
CA ILE A 14 -40.78 -27.18 -12.45
C ILE A 14 -42.21 -26.81 -12.08
N THR A 15 -42.70 -27.36 -10.97
CA THR A 15 -44.06 -27.13 -10.47
C THR A 15 -44.00 -26.49 -9.09
N HIS A 16 -45.02 -25.75 -8.70
CA HIS A 16 -45.13 -25.19 -7.36
C HIS A 16 -45.06 -26.33 -6.32
N PRO A 17 -44.17 -26.27 -5.31
CA PRO A 17 -44.15 -27.29 -4.28
C PRO A 17 -45.48 -27.31 -3.54
N ASN A 18 -46.18 -28.41 -3.65
CA ASN A 18 -47.51 -28.56 -2.97
C ASN A 18 -47.20 -28.85 -1.50
N ILE A 19 -47.38 -27.85 -0.64
CA ILE A 19 -47.04 -27.88 0.80
C ILE A 19 -47.87 -28.92 1.58
N GLN A 20 -48.87 -29.55 0.93
CA GLN A 20 -49.79 -30.48 1.55
C GLN A 20 -49.44 -31.96 1.40
N SER A 21 -48.32 -32.32 0.78
CA SER A 21 -47.92 -33.74 0.73
C SER A 21 -47.17 -34.12 2.01
N GLU A 22 -47.52 -35.27 2.58
CA GLU A 22 -46.94 -35.84 3.83
C GLU A 22 -45.43 -36.05 3.83
N ALA A 23 -44.74 -35.77 2.70
CA ALA A 23 -43.29 -35.73 2.59
C ALA A 23 -42.63 -34.47 3.17
N SER A 24 -43.40 -33.54 3.72
CA SER A 24 -42.98 -32.23 4.21
C SER A 24 -42.21 -32.24 5.56
N THR A 25 -41.97 -33.41 6.17
CA THR A 25 -41.35 -33.51 7.49
C THR A 25 -39.85 -33.17 7.49
N TYR A 26 -39.22 -32.97 6.34
CA TYR A 26 -37.78 -32.75 6.20
C TYR A 26 -37.40 -31.37 5.63
N PHE A 27 -38.37 -30.51 5.32
CA PHE A 27 -38.08 -29.19 4.73
C PHE A 27 -38.30 -28.08 5.75
N THR A 28 -37.22 -27.31 5.98
CA THR A 28 -37.30 -26.03 6.68
C THR A 28 -38.24 -25.08 5.90
N PRO A 29 -38.92 -24.15 6.60
CA PRO A 29 -39.81 -23.20 5.94
C PRO A 29 -39.08 -22.42 4.85
N PHE A 30 -39.78 -22.21 3.72
CA PHE A 30 -39.27 -21.40 2.60
C PHE A 30 -39.25 -19.94 3.02
N GLU A 31 -38.14 -19.26 2.78
CA GLU A 31 -37.95 -17.85 3.14
C GLU A 31 -38.46 -16.93 2.01
N ASP A 32 -38.14 -17.28 0.75
CA ASP A 32 -38.56 -16.55 -0.44
C ASP A 32 -38.96 -17.52 -1.56
N VAL A 33 -40.03 -17.18 -2.28
CA VAL A 33 -40.55 -17.96 -3.43
C VAL A 33 -40.84 -17.03 -4.61
N GLU A 34 -40.05 -17.17 -5.68
CA GLU A 34 -40.28 -16.46 -6.94
C GLU A 34 -40.91 -17.39 -7.99
N THR A 35 -41.90 -16.91 -8.71
CA THR A 35 -42.58 -17.66 -9.78
C THR A 35 -42.22 -17.08 -11.15
N HIS A 36 -41.84 -17.96 -12.08
CA HIS A 36 -41.49 -17.60 -13.45
C HIS A 36 -42.44 -18.27 -14.45
N ASP A 37 -42.66 -17.64 -15.60
CA ASP A 37 -43.62 -18.15 -16.60
C ASP A 37 -43.05 -19.38 -17.31
N THR A 38 -41.74 -19.40 -17.57
CA THR A 38 -41.06 -20.50 -18.26
C THR A 38 -39.91 -21.08 -17.47
N ILE A 39 -39.52 -22.32 -17.75
CA ILE A 39 -38.32 -22.97 -17.16
C ILE A 39 -37.03 -22.22 -17.59
N SER A 40 -37.01 -21.71 -18.81
CA SER A 40 -35.86 -20.96 -19.35
C SER A 40 -35.64 -19.69 -18.54
N GLU A 41 -36.66 -18.91 -18.26
CA GLU A 41 -36.57 -17.71 -17.42
C GLU A 41 -36.15 -18.03 -16.01
N LEU A 42 -36.64 -19.11 -15.40
CA LEU A 42 -36.24 -19.58 -14.10
C LEU A 42 -34.74 -19.92 -14.07
N CYS A 43 -34.28 -20.71 -15.06
CA CYS A 43 -32.87 -21.08 -15.16
C CYS A 43 -31.98 -19.85 -15.38
N ASP A 44 -32.36 -18.93 -16.25
CA ASP A 44 -31.62 -17.71 -16.53
C ASP A 44 -31.52 -16.83 -15.27
N ALA A 45 -32.59 -16.66 -14.50
CA ALA A 45 -32.59 -15.93 -13.24
C ALA A 45 -31.63 -16.60 -12.21
N PHE A 46 -31.78 -17.90 -11.99
CA PHE A 46 -31.02 -18.69 -11.04
C PHE A 46 -29.50 -18.63 -11.35
N TYR A 47 -29.13 -18.92 -12.60
CA TYR A 47 -27.69 -18.93 -12.96
C TYR A 47 -27.11 -17.52 -13.05
N LYS A 48 -27.88 -16.52 -13.45
CA LYS A 48 -27.46 -15.12 -13.49
C LYS A 48 -27.15 -14.59 -12.09
N ASP A 49 -28.02 -14.83 -11.12
CA ASP A 49 -27.80 -14.39 -9.74
C ASP A 49 -26.61 -15.10 -9.11
N ARG A 50 -26.51 -16.40 -9.31
CA ARG A 50 -25.37 -17.18 -8.81
C ARG A 50 -24.05 -16.76 -9.43
N ALA A 51 -24.03 -16.46 -10.73
CA ALA A 51 -22.85 -15.92 -11.41
C ALA A 51 -22.49 -14.52 -10.89
N ASN A 52 -23.47 -13.67 -10.63
CA ASN A 52 -23.26 -12.33 -10.06
C ASN A 52 -22.71 -12.42 -8.63
N LYS A 53 -23.31 -13.21 -7.75
CA LYS A 53 -22.78 -13.44 -6.38
C LYS A 53 -21.35 -13.95 -6.40
N ALA A 54 -21.06 -14.97 -7.23
CA ALA A 54 -19.70 -15.51 -7.34
C ALA A 54 -18.69 -14.46 -7.86
N LYS A 55 -19.10 -13.60 -8.79
CA LYS A 55 -18.27 -12.50 -9.30
C LYS A 55 -17.98 -11.45 -8.21
N ILE A 56 -18.99 -11.08 -7.44
CA ILE A 56 -18.87 -10.11 -6.34
C ILE A 56 -17.97 -10.69 -5.24
N ASP A 57 -18.16 -11.95 -4.84
CA ASP A 57 -17.28 -12.63 -3.88
C ASP A 57 -15.82 -12.67 -4.34
N GLN A 58 -15.59 -12.93 -5.63
CA GLN A 58 -14.24 -12.90 -6.19
C GLN A 58 -13.64 -11.48 -6.14
N GLN A 59 -14.44 -10.46 -6.45
CA GLN A 59 -13.99 -9.06 -6.38
C GLN A 59 -13.65 -8.65 -4.95
N ALA A 60 -14.43 -9.09 -3.95
CA ALA A 60 -14.16 -8.86 -2.53
C ALA A 60 -12.83 -9.48 -2.10
N LYS A 61 -12.61 -10.74 -2.46
CA LYS A 61 -11.35 -11.45 -2.17
C LYS A 61 -10.14 -10.76 -2.82
N ASP A 62 -10.26 -10.34 -4.06
CA ASP A 62 -9.18 -9.63 -4.79
C ASP A 62 -8.88 -8.27 -4.14
N LEU A 63 -9.91 -7.55 -3.68
CA LEU A 63 -9.77 -6.27 -3.00
C LEU A 63 -9.11 -6.45 -1.63
N LEU A 64 -9.56 -7.40 -0.81
CA LEU A 64 -8.92 -7.74 0.47
C LEU A 64 -7.44 -8.09 0.29
N LYS A 65 -7.11 -8.94 -0.67
CA LYS A 65 -5.72 -9.26 -0.99
C LYS A 65 -4.90 -8.02 -1.33
N THR A 66 -5.49 -7.08 -2.07
CA THR A 66 -4.81 -5.83 -2.45
C THR A 66 -4.60 -4.93 -1.24
N ILE A 67 -5.57 -4.84 -0.32
CA ILE A 67 -5.47 -4.12 0.95
C ILE A 67 -4.32 -4.70 1.79
N GLU A 68 -4.27 -6.02 1.97
CA GLU A 68 -3.21 -6.70 2.73
C GLU A 68 -1.81 -6.48 2.12
N GLN A 69 -1.69 -6.59 0.81
CA GLN A 69 -0.43 -6.30 0.11
C GLN A 69 0.00 -4.84 0.28
N THR A 70 -0.94 -3.90 0.22
CA THR A 70 -0.67 -2.49 0.42
C THR A 70 -0.23 -2.21 1.85
N LYS A 71 -0.90 -2.79 2.84
CA LYS A 71 -0.53 -2.73 4.25
C LYS A 71 0.88 -3.26 4.50
N SER A 72 1.22 -4.43 3.94
CA SER A 72 2.56 -5.03 4.05
C SER A 72 3.64 -4.12 3.45
N ARG A 73 3.37 -3.55 2.26
CA ARG A 73 4.28 -2.61 1.59
C ARG A 73 4.51 -1.33 2.42
N LEU A 74 3.44 -0.77 3.00
CA LEU A 74 3.54 0.43 3.84
C LEU A 74 4.30 0.15 5.13
N LYS A 75 4.12 -1.02 5.76
CA LYS A 75 4.90 -1.44 6.94
C LYS A 75 6.39 -1.54 6.62
N SER A 76 6.75 -2.21 5.51
CA SER A 76 8.15 -2.30 5.09
C SER A 76 8.75 -0.94 4.73
N LYS A 77 7.96 -0.03 4.14
CA LYS A 77 8.37 1.35 3.89
C LYS A 77 8.65 2.09 5.19
N LEU A 78 7.76 1.96 6.18
CA LEU A 78 7.90 2.61 7.49
C LEU A 78 9.16 2.13 8.22
N GLU A 79 9.46 0.84 8.16
CA GLU A 79 10.68 0.26 8.75
C GLU A 79 11.95 0.85 8.13
N LYS A 80 12.00 0.93 6.79
CA LYS A 80 13.12 1.55 6.08
C LYS A 80 13.29 3.02 6.45
N LEU A 81 12.19 3.77 6.52
CA LEU A 81 12.22 5.18 6.92
C LEU A 81 12.70 5.37 8.37
N ASN A 82 12.31 4.49 9.29
CA ASN A 82 12.79 4.54 10.66
C ASN A 82 14.31 4.26 10.74
N ASN A 83 14.83 3.32 9.96
CA ASN A 83 16.27 3.06 9.89
C ASN A 83 17.03 4.27 9.35
N GLU A 84 16.53 4.89 8.25
CA GLU A 84 17.12 6.12 7.71
C GLU A 84 17.07 7.29 8.70
N TYR A 85 15.99 7.39 9.48
CA TYR A 85 15.87 8.39 10.54
C TYR A 85 16.93 8.16 11.63
N ASN A 86 17.11 6.92 12.09
CA ASN A 86 18.10 6.56 13.10
C ASN A 86 19.53 6.84 12.63
N GLU A 87 19.85 6.60 11.36
CA GLU A 87 21.14 6.97 10.78
C GLU A 87 21.38 8.49 10.82
N ALA A 88 20.29 9.27 10.65
CA ALA A 88 20.38 10.73 10.66
C ALA A 88 20.43 11.35 12.07
N VAL A 89 20.06 10.61 13.12
CA VAL A 89 20.06 11.13 14.51
C VAL A 89 21.44 11.59 14.95
N ASN A 90 22.52 10.89 14.55
CA ASN A 90 23.89 11.20 14.94
C ASN A 90 24.54 12.30 14.07
N MET A 91 23.75 13.11 13.37
CA MET A 91 24.30 14.16 12.49
C MET A 91 25.13 15.21 13.21
N ASP A 92 24.83 15.52 14.47
CA ASP A 92 25.53 16.54 15.26
C ASP A 92 27.00 16.17 15.52
N GLU A 93 27.31 14.87 15.53
CA GLU A 93 28.72 14.40 15.59
C GLU A 93 29.53 14.89 14.39
N TYR A 94 28.94 14.93 13.19
CA TYR A 94 29.62 15.43 11.99
C TYR A 94 29.82 16.94 12.03
N GLN A 95 28.82 17.68 12.54
CA GLN A 95 29.01 19.11 12.78
C GLN A 95 30.16 19.36 13.74
N PHE A 96 30.16 18.64 14.86
CA PHE A 96 31.18 18.80 15.89
C PHE A 96 32.60 18.45 15.40
N LYS A 97 32.76 17.35 14.65
CA LYS A 97 34.05 17.01 14.00
C LYS A 97 34.52 18.11 13.04
N GLY A 98 33.59 18.70 12.27
CA GLY A 98 33.90 19.85 11.42
C GLY A 98 34.36 21.09 12.21
N GLU A 99 33.74 21.39 13.33
CA GLU A 99 34.12 22.50 14.23
C GLU A 99 35.48 22.28 14.84
N LEU A 100 35.80 21.06 15.33
CA LEU A 100 37.10 20.72 15.87
C LEU A 100 38.20 20.86 14.82
N LEU A 101 38.04 20.32 13.62
CA LEU A 101 38.99 20.48 12.53
C LEU A 101 39.22 21.94 12.17
N THR A 102 38.18 22.76 12.17
CA THR A 102 38.30 24.20 11.90
C THR A 102 39.05 24.92 13.03
N THR A 103 38.77 24.61 14.29
CA THR A 103 39.37 25.22 15.46
C THR A 103 40.87 24.93 15.54
N TYR A 104 41.27 23.67 15.29
CA TYR A 104 42.63 23.22 15.37
C TYR A 104 43.38 23.26 14.03
N MET A 105 42.80 23.83 12.98
CA MET A 105 43.31 23.83 11.60
C MET A 105 44.79 24.20 11.46
N HIS A 106 45.26 25.19 12.25
CA HIS A 106 46.63 25.67 12.18
C HIS A 106 47.64 24.78 12.95
N GLN A 107 47.14 23.86 13.77
CA GLN A 107 47.98 22.95 14.58
C GLN A 107 48.04 21.54 13.97
N LEU A 108 47.12 21.23 13.06
CA LEU A 108 46.97 19.93 12.44
C LEU A 108 47.71 19.88 11.09
N ASN A 109 48.18 18.68 10.78
CA ASN A 109 48.71 18.35 9.46
C ASN A 109 47.91 17.15 8.87
N ASN A 110 48.01 16.94 7.57
CA ASN A 110 47.30 15.85 6.86
C ASN A 110 48.24 14.67 6.53
N HIS A 111 49.27 14.44 7.33
CA HIS A 111 50.24 13.34 7.09
C HIS A 111 49.70 11.97 7.52
N SER A 112 48.70 11.94 8.38
CA SER A 112 48.02 10.74 8.86
C SER A 112 46.54 10.75 8.42
N ASP A 113 45.93 9.58 8.24
CA ASP A 113 44.53 9.39 7.98
C ASP A 113 43.63 9.71 9.20
N GLN A 114 44.26 9.92 10.36
CA GLN A 114 43.58 10.28 11.61
C GLN A 114 44.35 11.43 12.30
N VAL A 115 43.56 12.31 12.91
CA VAL A 115 44.10 13.37 13.78
C VAL A 115 43.44 13.29 15.15
N GLU A 116 44.24 13.47 16.18
CA GLU A 116 43.79 13.57 17.56
C GLU A 116 43.66 15.04 17.96
N VAL A 117 42.51 15.42 18.48
CA VAL A 117 42.23 16.77 18.98
C VAL A 117 41.51 16.71 20.32
N ILE A 118 41.64 17.76 21.12
CA ILE A 118 40.95 17.84 22.41
C ILE A 118 39.55 18.38 22.22
N ASN A 119 38.57 17.63 22.71
CA ASN A 119 37.19 18.13 22.84
C ASN A 119 37.16 19.22 23.93
N TYR A 120 36.98 20.45 23.53
CA TYR A 120 36.98 21.60 24.45
C TYR A 120 35.78 21.65 25.41
N TYR A 121 34.73 20.80 25.22
CA TYR A 121 33.63 20.68 26.16
C TYR A 121 33.92 19.65 27.27
N THR A 122 34.52 18.51 26.92
CA THR A 122 34.77 17.42 27.88
C THR A 122 36.22 17.33 28.35
N ASN A 123 37.13 18.04 27.67
CA ASN A 123 38.58 17.99 27.85
C ASN A 123 39.18 16.59 27.59
N GLU A 124 38.50 15.78 26.78
CA GLU A 124 38.91 14.43 26.38
C GLU A 124 39.47 14.43 24.95
N PRO A 125 40.42 13.54 24.63
CA PRO A 125 40.90 13.40 23.28
C PRO A 125 39.86 12.75 22.39
N ILE A 126 39.71 13.26 21.16
CA ILE A 126 38.84 12.70 20.09
C ILE A 126 39.70 12.45 18.86
N ILE A 127 39.53 11.27 18.27
CA ILE A 127 40.15 10.89 17.00
C ILE A 127 39.18 11.21 15.86
N ILE A 128 39.66 11.95 14.87
CA ILE A 128 38.85 12.33 13.68
C ILE A 128 39.55 11.77 12.44
N ASP A 129 38.83 10.99 11.64
CA ASP A 129 39.31 10.49 10.36
C ASP A 129 39.38 11.63 9.33
N ILE A 130 40.47 11.74 8.62
CA ILE A 130 40.70 12.73 7.57
C ILE A 130 41.20 12.08 6.29
N ASP A 131 40.96 12.74 5.18
CA ASP A 131 41.47 12.39 3.87
C ASP A 131 42.82 13.10 3.67
N THR A 132 43.90 12.34 3.64
CA THR A 132 45.26 12.87 3.50
C THR A 132 45.55 13.57 2.18
N THR A 133 44.68 13.30 1.16
CA THR A 133 44.78 13.95 -0.16
C THR A 133 44.19 15.36 -0.17
N LYS A 134 43.55 15.78 0.93
CA LYS A 134 42.85 17.07 1.07
C LYS A 134 43.44 17.90 2.19
N SER A 135 43.24 19.19 2.13
CA SER A 135 43.56 20.08 3.23
C SER A 135 42.68 19.81 4.44
N ILE A 136 43.14 20.21 5.63
CA ILE A 136 42.33 20.13 6.88
C ILE A 136 41.01 20.91 6.71
N ASN A 137 41.06 22.08 6.04
CA ASN A 137 39.85 22.84 5.74
C ASN A 137 38.86 22.07 4.84
N ASP A 138 39.35 21.40 3.78
CA ASP A 138 38.50 20.62 2.89
C ASP A 138 37.86 19.42 3.63
N ASN A 139 38.59 18.81 4.55
CA ASN A 139 38.05 17.77 5.43
C ASN A 139 36.96 18.32 6.36
N ALA A 140 37.19 19.49 6.97
CA ALA A 140 36.14 20.15 7.77
C ALA A 140 34.88 20.45 6.94
N GLN A 141 35.05 20.99 5.74
CA GLN A 141 33.92 21.23 4.82
C GLN A 141 33.17 19.94 4.42
N LYS A 142 33.88 18.81 4.26
CA LYS A 142 33.29 17.51 4.01
C LYS A 142 32.38 17.04 5.17
N TYR A 143 32.82 17.26 6.42
CA TYR A 143 32.05 16.98 7.62
C TYR A 143 30.80 17.87 7.70
N TYR A 144 30.92 19.18 7.46
CA TYR A 144 29.78 20.10 7.42
C TYR A 144 28.78 19.74 6.28
N ALA A 145 29.27 19.37 5.11
CA ALA A 145 28.44 18.94 4.00
C ALA A 145 27.64 17.66 4.37
N LYS A 146 28.27 16.71 5.08
CA LYS A 146 27.63 15.50 5.57
C LYS A 146 26.54 15.82 6.61
N TYR A 147 26.84 16.71 7.56
CA TYR A 147 25.85 17.22 8.51
C TYR A 147 24.63 17.83 7.81
N GLN A 148 24.85 18.75 6.88
CA GLN A 148 23.77 19.40 6.12
C GLN A 148 22.93 18.41 5.31
N LYS A 149 23.56 17.40 4.72
CA LYS A 149 22.87 16.32 4.00
C LYS A 149 21.97 15.52 4.93
N LEU A 150 22.51 15.09 6.09
CA LEU A 150 21.76 14.33 7.09
C LEU A 150 20.60 15.15 7.70
N LYS A 151 20.82 16.43 7.99
CA LYS A 151 19.78 17.35 8.50
C LYS A 151 18.61 17.49 7.53
N ARG A 152 18.91 17.67 6.24
CA ARG A 152 17.83 17.70 5.20
C ARG A 152 17.11 16.35 5.11
N ARG A 153 17.88 15.25 5.11
CA ARG A 153 17.33 13.89 5.06
C ARG A 153 16.42 13.61 6.25
N GLN A 154 16.82 13.96 7.46
CA GLN A 154 16.01 13.79 8.68
C GLN A 154 14.66 14.50 8.55
N LYS A 155 14.64 15.75 8.05
CA LYS A 155 13.41 16.51 7.84
C LYS A 155 12.47 15.83 6.83
N GLU A 156 13.03 15.37 5.70
CA GLU A 156 12.27 14.67 4.65
C GLU A 156 11.71 13.34 5.15
N VAL A 157 12.54 12.55 5.84
CA VAL A 157 12.16 11.24 6.39
C VAL A 157 11.08 11.40 7.46
N THR A 158 11.18 12.40 8.34
CA THR A 158 10.15 12.68 9.35
C THR A 158 8.80 12.95 8.72
N ALA A 159 8.76 13.75 7.66
CA ALA A 159 7.51 14.02 6.93
C ALA A 159 6.95 12.74 6.26
N GLN A 160 7.83 11.92 5.66
CA GLN A 160 7.43 10.66 5.03
C GLN A 160 6.95 9.62 6.05
N ILE A 161 7.55 9.55 7.24
CA ILE A 161 7.10 8.67 8.35
C ILE A 161 5.68 9.07 8.76
N LYS A 162 5.42 10.37 8.95
CA LYS A 162 4.08 10.87 9.31
C LYS A 162 3.05 10.45 8.25
N GLN A 163 3.30 10.74 6.99
CA GLN A 163 2.40 10.38 5.89
C GLN A 163 2.19 8.87 5.80
N THR A 164 3.25 8.07 5.93
CA THR A 164 3.14 6.60 5.86
C THR A 164 2.34 6.02 7.02
N LYS A 165 2.38 6.63 8.21
CA LYS A 165 1.54 6.25 9.35
C LYS A 165 0.06 6.59 9.11
N GLU A 166 -0.23 7.76 8.54
CA GLU A 166 -1.59 8.15 8.14
C GLU A 166 -2.15 7.19 7.09
N ASP A 167 -1.35 6.87 6.06
CA ASP A 167 -1.70 5.89 5.03
C ASP A 167 -1.99 4.50 5.63
N LEU A 168 -1.19 4.06 6.62
CA LEU A 168 -1.41 2.79 7.31
C LEU A 168 -2.71 2.78 8.11
N GLN A 169 -3.02 3.85 8.85
CA GLN A 169 -4.26 3.97 9.59
C GLN A 169 -5.48 3.91 8.67
N TYR A 170 -5.39 4.60 7.53
CA TYR A 170 -6.44 4.56 6.52
C TYR A 170 -6.64 3.15 5.94
N ILE A 171 -5.57 2.46 5.55
CA ILE A 171 -5.63 1.08 5.03
C ILE A 171 -6.14 0.11 6.10
N ASP A 172 -5.79 0.31 7.38
CA ASP A 172 -6.32 -0.50 8.49
C ASP A 172 -7.82 -0.29 8.69
N SER A 173 -8.32 0.94 8.55
CA SER A 173 -9.77 1.22 8.62
C SER A 173 -10.53 0.58 7.46
N LEU A 174 -9.99 0.62 6.24
CA LEU A 174 -10.57 -0.08 5.09
C LEU A 174 -10.59 -1.61 5.30
N HIS A 175 -9.51 -2.17 5.83
CA HIS A 175 -9.47 -3.60 6.12
C HIS A 175 -10.53 -4.02 7.14
N GLN A 176 -10.78 -3.20 8.15
CA GLN A 176 -11.84 -3.46 9.14
C GLN A 176 -13.23 -3.33 8.52
N SER A 177 -13.49 -2.29 7.74
CA SER A 177 -14.79 -2.10 7.08
C SER A 177 -15.12 -3.23 6.12
N MET A 178 -14.14 -3.79 5.41
CA MET A 178 -14.31 -4.95 4.52
C MET A 178 -14.80 -6.23 5.24
N GLN A 179 -14.70 -6.31 6.55
CA GLN A 179 -15.21 -7.46 7.33
C GLN A 179 -16.72 -7.39 7.57
N THR A 180 -17.31 -6.20 7.48
CA THR A 180 -18.72 -5.93 7.81
C THR A 180 -19.51 -5.33 6.63
N ILE A 181 -18.83 -5.10 5.51
CA ILE A 181 -19.42 -4.42 4.34
C ILE A 181 -20.35 -5.37 3.57
N ASP A 182 -21.44 -4.84 3.07
CA ASP A 182 -22.30 -5.58 2.16
C ASP A 182 -21.62 -5.74 0.79
N LEU A 183 -21.84 -6.88 0.16
CA LEU A 183 -21.21 -7.23 -1.12
C LEU A 183 -21.49 -6.19 -2.23
N GLN A 184 -22.55 -5.40 -2.07
CA GLN A 184 -22.93 -4.33 -3.02
C GLN A 184 -22.01 -3.11 -2.95
N ASP A 185 -21.39 -2.84 -1.81
CA ASP A 185 -20.58 -1.64 -1.57
C ASP A 185 -19.08 -1.83 -1.90
N ILE A 186 -18.71 -3.01 -2.41
CA ILE A 186 -17.30 -3.34 -2.75
C ILE A 186 -16.74 -2.42 -3.83
N ASP A 187 -17.56 -2.03 -4.80
CA ASP A 187 -17.13 -1.13 -5.88
C ASP A 187 -16.84 0.28 -5.35
N ASP A 188 -17.57 0.74 -4.33
CA ASP A 188 -17.36 2.04 -3.68
C ASP A 188 -16.00 2.05 -2.95
N VAL A 189 -15.68 1.00 -2.19
CA VAL A 189 -14.35 0.85 -1.55
C VAL A 189 -13.23 0.82 -2.59
N ARG A 190 -13.47 0.17 -3.72
CA ARG A 190 -12.50 0.15 -4.82
C ARG A 190 -12.26 1.55 -5.39
N GLU A 191 -13.32 2.33 -5.63
CA GLU A 191 -13.21 3.71 -6.09
C GLU A 191 -12.49 4.60 -5.07
N GLU A 192 -12.80 4.44 -3.80
CA GLU A 192 -12.13 5.14 -2.72
C GLU A 192 -10.62 4.87 -2.72
N MET A 193 -10.21 3.61 -2.86
CA MET A 193 -8.79 3.23 -2.96
C MET A 193 -8.11 3.79 -4.22
N ILE A 194 -8.83 3.93 -5.32
CA ILE A 194 -8.32 4.55 -6.55
C ILE A 194 -8.12 6.06 -6.32
N ASN A 195 -9.08 6.72 -5.72
CA ASN A 195 -9.03 8.16 -5.43
C ASN A 195 -7.93 8.50 -4.41
N ALA A 196 -7.71 7.63 -3.43
CA ALA A 196 -6.60 7.73 -2.48
C ALA A 196 -5.23 7.35 -3.06
N GLY A 197 -5.16 6.88 -4.31
CA GLY A 197 -3.91 6.56 -5.01
C GLY A 197 -3.30 5.18 -4.67
N PHE A 198 -4.00 4.33 -3.93
CA PHE A 198 -3.54 2.97 -3.59
C PHE A 198 -3.80 1.96 -4.69
N LEU A 199 -4.79 2.21 -5.55
CA LEU A 199 -5.11 1.40 -6.72
C LEU A 199 -5.00 2.22 -8.02
N LYS A 200 -4.58 1.54 -9.09
CA LYS A 200 -4.60 2.13 -10.42
C LYS A 200 -5.96 1.89 -11.08
N LYS A 201 -6.52 2.91 -11.70
CA LYS A 201 -7.73 2.78 -12.53
C LYS A 201 -7.45 1.79 -13.67
N LYS A 202 -8.23 0.71 -13.78
CA LYS A 202 -8.09 -0.23 -14.91
C LYS A 202 -8.36 0.55 -16.21
N LYS A 203 -7.40 0.61 -17.11
CA LYS A 203 -7.61 1.15 -18.46
C LYS A 203 -8.65 0.26 -19.15
N SER A 204 -9.75 0.84 -19.61
CA SER A 204 -10.76 0.09 -20.35
C SER A 204 -10.13 -0.49 -21.63
N LYS A 205 -10.44 -1.74 -21.96
CA LYS A 205 -9.92 -2.44 -23.17
C LYS A 205 -10.25 -1.71 -24.49
N GLN A 206 -11.15 -0.73 -24.47
CA GLN A 206 -11.53 0.05 -25.66
C GLN A 206 -10.43 0.99 -26.18
N GLN A 207 -9.52 1.49 -25.33
CA GLN A 207 -8.44 2.36 -25.81
C GLN A 207 -7.32 1.61 -26.55
N HIS A 208 -7.19 0.29 -26.36
CA HIS A 208 -6.21 -0.52 -27.09
C HIS A 208 -6.65 -0.82 -28.53
N LYS A 209 -7.97 -0.91 -28.79
CA LYS A 209 -8.48 -1.13 -30.18
C LYS A 209 -8.34 0.10 -31.07
N GLN A 210 -8.38 1.32 -30.51
CA GLN A 210 -8.21 2.54 -31.29
C GLN A 210 -6.74 2.83 -31.65
N LYS A 211 -5.78 2.47 -30.79
CA LYS A 211 -4.36 2.62 -31.12
C LYS A 211 -3.90 1.65 -32.21
N ASN A 212 -4.39 0.41 -32.18
CA ASN A 212 -4.07 -0.57 -33.24
C ASN A 212 -4.74 -0.27 -34.59
N LYS A 213 -5.91 0.41 -34.59
CA LYS A 213 -6.54 0.85 -35.84
C LYS A 213 -5.79 2.01 -36.52
N LYS A 214 -5.25 2.96 -35.73
CA LYS A 214 -4.45 4.09 -36.27
C LYS A 214 -3.07 3.67 -36.78
N SER A 215 -2.48 2.57 -36.29
CA SER A 215 -1.20 2.09 -36.80
C SER A 215 -1.31 1.30 -38.11
N HIS A 216 -2.51 0.80 -38.44
CA HIS A 216 -2.74 0.04 -39.68
C HIS A 216 -3.09 0.94 -40.90
N GLU A 217 -3.58 2.17 -40.66
CA GLU A 217 -3.92 3.12 -41.73
C GLU A 217 -2.71 3.89 -42.28
N ASN A 218 -1.55 3.85 -41.64
CA ASN A 218 -0.33 4.54 -42.04
C ASN A 218 0.61 3.72 -42.94
N TYR A 219 0.20 2.54 -43.43
CA TYR A 219 1.03 1.68 -44.28
C TYR A 219 0.43 1.41 -45.67
N ILE A 220 -0.56 2.21 -46.10
CA ILE A 220 -1.11 2.16 -47.45
C ILE A 220 -1.02 3.57 -48.06
N THR A 221 0.15 3.94 -48.51
CA THR A 221 0.45 4.91 -49.58
C THR A 221 1.75 4.52 -50.22
#